data_d53138a3037368df0129143169ba9a57
#
_entry.id   d53138a3037368df0129143169ba9a57
#
_cell.length_a   1.000
_cell.length_b   1.000
_cell.length_c   1.000
_cell.angle_alpha   90.00
_cell.angle_beta   90.00
_cell.angle_gamma   90.00
#
_symmetry.space_group_name_H-M   'P 1'
#
loop_
_entity.id
_entity.type
_entity.pdbx_description
1 polymer ?
#
loop_
_entity_poly.entity_id
_entity_poly.type
_entity_poly.pdbx_seq_one_letter_code
_entity_poly.pdbx_strand_id
1 'polypeptide(L)'
;KRSPLPSPMPDGTLIRTPLCRTIVYSSVHCSLLGEWNKLNCIAGVCDLNYMMMPAIHKRHQEGKLIDLGNSMTPDAEKMITINPDAILLSPYKDNGGYGKFDKSGIPIIECADYMETSPLGRAEWMKFYGMLYGCESQASSMFNKIEKEYLTYKSLALKSKSEKRPTVFADLK
;
A
#
# COMPACT_ATOMS: atom_id res chain seq x y z
N LYS A 1 -18.09 1.44 -19.47
CA LYS A 1 -17.67 2.55 -20.36
C LYS A 1 -16.58 3.34 -19.64
N ARG A 2 -15.44 3.59 -20.30
CA ARG A 2 -14.38 4.46 -19.73
C ARG A 2 -14.89 5.90 -19.75
N SER A 3 -14.80 6.58 -18.60
CA SER A 3 -15.15 8.01 -18.53
C SER A 3 -14.19 8.82 -19.43
N PRO A 4 -14.68 9.88 -20.08
CA PRO A 4 -13.81 10.79 -20.82
C PRO A 4 -12.80 11.44 -19.86
N LEU A 5 -11.63 11.74 -20.40
CA LEU A 5 -10.60 12.44 -19.62
C LEU A 5 -10.95 13.93 -19.53
N PRO A 6 -10.58 14.62 -18.44
CA PRO A 6 -10.73 16.07 -18.34
C PRO A 6 -9.87 16.78 -19.40
N SER A 7 -10.30 17.97 -19.82
CA SER A 7 -9.54 18.81 -20.76
C SER A 7 -9.53 20.26 -20.19
N PRO A 8 -8.36 20.89 -20.01
CA PRO A 8 -7.02 20.33 -20.24
C PRO A 8 -6.66 19.25 -19.19
N MET A 9 -5.80 18.30 -19.60
CA MET A 9 -5.22 17.35 -18.64
C MET A 9 -4.17 18.07 -17.79
N PRO A 10 -4.18 17.89 -16.47
CA PRO A 10 -3.08 18.32 -15.62
C PRO A 10 -1.82 17.51 -15.92
N ASP A 11 -0.65 18.10 -15.66
CA ASP A 11 0.62 17.36 -15.71
C ASP A 11 0.63 16.26 -14.65
N GLY A 12 1.08 15.08 -15.02
CA GLY A 12 1.19 13.94 -14.10
C GLY A 12 0.94 12.59 -14.75
N THR A 13 0.95 11.55 -13.92
CA THR A 13 0.69 10.18 -14.35
C THR A 13 -0.79 9.85 -14.20
N LEU A 14 -1.42 9.46 -15.32
CA LEU A 14 -2.82 9.04 -15.31
C LEU A 14 -2.97 7.63 -14.76
N ILE A 15 -3.68 7.50 -13.65
CA ILE A 15 -4.05 6.22 -13.06
C ILE A 15 -5.56 6.02 -13.19
N ARG A 16 -5.95 4.90 -13.76
CA ARG A 16 -7.37 4.52 -13.87
C ARG A 16 -7.77 3.63 -12.71
N THR A 17 -8.78 4.05 -11.97
CA THR A 17 -9.36 3.30 -10.86
C THR A 17 -10.71 2.67 -11.25
N PRO A 18 -11.14 1.57 -10.60
CA PRO A 18 -10.39 0.81 -9.61
C PRO A 18 -9.26 -0.01 -10.24
N LEU A 19 -8.13 -0.15 -9.51
CA LEU A 19 -7.04 -1.02 -9.89
C LEU A 19 -7.47 -2.48 -9.73
N CYS A 20 -7.16 -3.31 -10.74
CA CYS A 20 -7.56 -4.72 -10.78
C CYS A 20 -6.37 -5.67 -10.91
N ARG A 21 -5.20 -5.15 -11.29
CA ARG A 21 -4.00 -5.96 -11.55
C ARG A 21 -2.76 -5.18 -11.15
N THR A 22 -2.29 -5.37 -9.93
CA THR A 22 -1.19 -4.57 -9.37
C THR A 22 -0.01 -5.42 -8.94
N ILE A 23 1.15 -4.79 -8.92
CA ILE A 23 2.34 -5.30 -8.25
C ILE A 23 2.47 -4.53 -6.93
N VAL A 24 2.65 -5.26 -5.83
CA VAL A 24 2.67 -4.69 -4.47
C VAL A 24 3.94 -5.14 -3.75
N TYR A 25 4.75 -4.18 -3.29
CA TYR A 25 6.02 -4.46 -2.63
C TYR A 25 5.87 -4.69 -1.11
N SER A 26 4.86 -4.07 -0.50
CA SER A 26 4.72 -4.07 0.96
C SER A 26 3.71 -5.12 1.45
N SER A 27 4.10 -5.91 2.45
CA SER A 27 3.19 -6.82 3.16
C SER A 27 2.04 -6.08 3.86
N VAL A 28 2.27 -4.82 4.27
CA VAL A 28 1.24 -3.96 4.89
C VAL A 28 0.11 -3.69 3.88
N HIS A 29 0.47 -3.32 2.64
CA HIS A 29 -0.52 -3.10 1.58
C HIS A 29 -1.26 -4.39 1.21
N CYS A 30 -0.56 -5.53 1.17
CA CYS A 30 -1.20 -6.82 0.95
C CYS A 30 -2.22 -7.14 2.05
N SER A 31 -1.88 -6.87 3.33
CA SER A 31 -2.79 -7.08 4.45
C SER A 31 -4.03 -6.21 4.36
N LEU A 32 -3.86 -4.93 4.03
CA LEU A 32 -4.97 -4.00 3.86
C LEU A 32 -5.93 -4.43 2.73
N LEU A 33 -5.37 -4.87 1.59
CA LEU A 33 -6.16 -5.42 0.49
C LEU A 33 -6.86 -6.72 0.87
N GLY A 34 -6.28 -7.51 1.77
CA GLY A 34 -6.89 -8.69 2.36
C GLY A 34 -8.16 -8.36 3.15
N GLU A 35 -8.11 -7.34 4.01
CA GLU A 35 -9.26 -6.85 4.79
C GLU A 35 -10.44 -6.39 3.91
N TRP A 36 -10.14 -5.92 2.70
CA TRP A 36 -11.16 -5.48 1.74
C TRP A 36 -11.55 -6.56 0.71
N ASN A 37 -11.09 -7.81 0.87
CA ASN A 37 -11.31 -8.91 -0.08
C ASN A 37 -10.81 -8.58 -1.50
N LYS A 38 -9.70 -7.85 -1.61
CA LYS A 38 -9.09 -7.41 -2.87
C LYS A 38 -7.75 -8.10 -3.20
N LEU A 39 -7.43 -9.20 -2.53
CA LEU A 39 -6.20 -9.96 -2.84
C LEU A 39 -6.13 -10.42 -4.29
N ASN A 40 -7.27 -10.60 -4.95
CA ASN A 40 -7.34 -10.96 -6.36
C ASN A 40 -6.79 -9.85 -7.29
N CYS A 41 -6.69 -8.63 -6.82
CA CYS A 41 -6.09 -7.51 -7.55
C CYS A 41 -4.55 -7.53 -7.50
N ILE A 42 -3.93 -8.35 -6.63
CA ILE A 42 -2.49 -8.49 -6.55
C ILE A 42 -2.06 -9.58 -7.55
N ALA A 43 -1.33 -9.18 -8.58
CA ALA A 43 -0.80 -10.09 -9.60
C ALA A 43 0.68 -10.44 -9.39
N GLY A 44 1.42 -9.60 -8.67
CA GLY A 44 2.83 -9.84 -8.33
C GLY A 44 3.23 -9.20 -7.03
N VAL A 45 4.21 -9.79 -6.38
CA VAL A 45 4.86 -9.28 -5.16
C VAL A 45 6.37 -9.44 -5.27
N CYS A 46 7.10 -8.62 -4.52
CA CYS A 46 8.51 -8.84 -4.25
C CYS A 46 8.69 -9.44 -2.85
N ASP A 47 9.87 -10.02 -2.62
CA ASP A 47 10.26 -10.56 -1.31
C ASP A 47 9.20 -11.51 -0.70
N LEU A 48 8.66 -12.41 -1.50
CA LEU A 48 7.58 -13.33 -1.12
C LEU A 48 7.87 -14.07 0.20
N ASN A 49 9.13 -14.42 0.47
CA ASN A 49 9.53 -15.11 1.69
C ASN A 49 9.28 -14.31 2.97
N TYR A 50 9.21 -12.97 2.86
CA TYR A 50 8.92 -12.07 3.98
C TYR A 50 7.44 -11.70 4.08
N MET A 51 6.60 -12.18 3.15
CA MET A 51 5.16 -11.96 3.20
C MET A 51 4.51 -12.92 4.22
N MET A 52 4.12 -12.39 5.40
CA MET A 52 3.56 -13.21 6.50
C MET A 52 2.14 -13.69 6.28
N MET A 53 1.48 -13.31 5.18
CA MET A 53 0.08 -13.64 4.89
C MET A 53 -0.05 -14.98 4.16
N PRO A 54 -0.62 -16.04 4.77
CA PRO A 54 -0.76 -17.35 4.12
C PRO A 54 -1.53 -17.32 2.79
N ALA A 55 -2.50 -16.40 2.68
CA ALA A 55 -3.29 -16.25 1.45
C ALA A 55 -2.45 -15.80 0.24
N ILE A 56 -1.38 -15.03 0.44
CA ILE A 56 -0.44 -14.63 -0.62
C ILE A 56 0.35 -15.85 -1.10
N HIS A 57 0.89 -16.65 -0.17
CA HIS A 57 1.60 -17.88 -0.51
C HIS A 57 0.72 -18.88 -1.24
N LYS A 58 -0.52 -19.07 -0.77
CA LYS A 58 -1.50 -19.93 -1.44
C LYS A 58 -1.75 -19.47 -2.88
N ARG A 59 -1.95 -18.17 -3.10
CA ARG A 59 -2.16 -17.62 -4.45
C ARG A 59 -0.96 -17.84 -5.35
N HIS A 60 0.27 -17.73 -4.81
CA HIS A 60 1.48 -18.03 -5.55
C HIS A 60 1.54 -19.52 -5.94
N GLN A 61 1.29 -20.44 -5.00
CA GLN A 61 1.24 -21.88 -5.27
C GLN A 61 0.20 -22.27 -6.32
N GLU A 62 -0.94 -21.55 -6.35
CA GLU A 62 -1.99 -21.73 -7.35
C GLU A 62 -1.67 -21.05 -8.71
N GLY A 63 -0.50 -20.44 -8.88
CA GLY A 63 -0.12 -19.72 -10.10
C GLY A 63 -0.90 -18.44 -10.37
N LYS A 64 -1.61 -17.92 -9.35
CA LYS A 64 -2.44 -16.70 -9.44
C LYS A 64 -1.69 -15.42 -9.05
N LEU A 65 -0.46 -15.55 -8.58
CA LEU A 65 0.41 -14.47 -8.15
C LEU A 65 1.85 -14.83 -8.50
N ILE A 66 2.59 -13.87 -9.01
CA ILE A 66 3.97 -14.04 -9.46
C ILE A 66 4.93 -13.48 -8.41
N ASP A 67 5.93 -14.27 -8.02
CA ASP A 67 7.07 -13.80 -7.25
C ASP A 67 8.09 -13.15 -8.19
N LEU A 68 8.36 -11.87 -7.92
CA LEU A 68 9.28 -11.04 -8.69
C LEU A 68 10.71 -11.05 -8.12
N GLY A 69 10.94 -11.83 -7.05
CA GLY A 69 12.22 -11.91 -6.37
C GLY A 69 12.48 -10.74 -5.43
N ASN A 70 13.72 -10.33 -5.33
CA ASN A 70 14.16 -9.29 -4.40
C ASN A 70 13.66 -7.90 -4.82
N SER A 71 13.12 -7.12 -3.87
CA SER A 71 12.56 -5.79 -4.12
C SER A 71 13.59 -4.75 -4.61
N MET A 72 14.88 -4.93 -4.28
CA MET A 72 15.94 -4.04 -4.76
C MET A 72 16.34 -4.33 -6.20
N THR A 73 16.16 -5.56 -6.68
CA THR A 73 16.51 -6.02 -8.02
C THR A 73 15.43 -6.94 -8.58
N PRO A 74 14.19 -6.43 -8.74
CA PRO A 74 13.08 -7.27 -9.17
C PRO A 74 13.22 -7.70 -10.63
N ASP A 75 12.61 -8.82 -10.98
CA ASP A 75 12.58 -9.37 -12.33
C ASP A 75 11.70 -8.50 -13.25
N ALA A 76 12.38 -7.64 -14.01
CA ALA A 76 11.72 -6.69 -14.90
C ALA A 76 10.92 -7.37 -16.03
N GLU A 77 11.36 -8.52 -16.52
CA GLU A 77 10.68 -9.24 -17.59
C GLU A 77 9.35 -9.80 -17.09
N LYS A 78 9.36 -10.41 -15.89
CA LYS A 78 8.12 -10.85 -15.24
C LYS A 78 7.18 -9.68 -14.97
N MET A 79 7.69 -8.53 -14.50
CA MET A 79 6.86 -7.35 -14.25
C MET A 79 6.16 -6.85 -15.50
N ILE A 80 6.87 -6.77 -16.63
CA ILE A 80 6.29 -6.39 -17.92
C ILE A 80 5.27 -7.43 -18.39
N THR A 81 5.58 -8.71 -18.23
CA THR A 81 4.68 -9.83 -18.60
C THR A 81 3.37 -9.80 -17.81
N ILE A 82 3.42 -9.40 -16.53
CA ILE A 82 2.21 -9.20 -15.72
C ILE A 82 1.30 -8.16 -16.36
N ASN A 83 1.85 -7.16 -17.04
CA ASN A 83 1.12 -6.00 -17.58
C ASN A 83 0.19 -5.38 -16.53
N PRO A 84 0.72 -4.85 -15.42
CA PRO A 84 -0.08 -4.33 -14.32
C PRO A 84 -0.69 -2.97 -14.63
N ASP A 85 -1.78 -2.65 -13.95
CA ASP A 85 -2.40 -1.30 -13.97
C ASP A 85 -1.49 -0.28 -13.28
N ALA A 86 -0.77 -0.72 -12.24
CA ALA A 86 0.18 0.09 -11.47
C ALA A 86 1.11 -0.78 -10.63
N ILE A 87 2.24 -0.19 -10.22
CA ILE A 87 3.18 -0.72 -9.24
C ILE A 87 3.07 0.13 -7.98
N LEU A 88 2.79 -0.49 -6.83
CA LEU A 88 2.79 0.14 -5.51
C LEU A 88 4.10 -0.19 -4.79
N LEU A 89 4.91 0.80 -4.53
CA LEU A 89 6.19 0.64 -3.86
C LEU A 89 6.45 1.77 -2.85
N SER A 90 7.32 1.53 -1.89
CA SER A 90 7.78 2.57 -0.97
C SER A 90 8.95 3.32 -1.59
N PRO A 91 8.96 4.67 -1.57
CA PRO A 91 10.07 5.44 -2.11
C PRO A 91 11.34 5.25 -1.27
N TYR A 92 12.49 5.05 -1.91
CA TYR A 92 13.80 5.02 -1.27
C TYR A 92 14.58 6.28 -1.65
N LYS A 93 15.26 6.90 -0.68
CA LYS A 93 16.02 8.15 -0.87
C LYS A 93 17.10 8.10 -1.96
N ASP A 94 17.66 6.94 -2.23
CA ASP A 94 18.83 6.79 -3.12
C ASP A 94 18.49 6.18 -4.48
N ASN A 95 17.23 6.02 -4.80
CA ASN A 95 16.83 5.56 -6.11
C ASN A 95 16.98 6.72 -7.11
N GLY A 96 18.06 6.77 -7.84
CA GLY A 96 18.23 7.68 -8.99
C GLY A 96 17.19 7.44 -10.10
N GLY A 97 15.90 7.25 -9.70
CA GLY A 97 14.80 6.78 -10.52
C GLY A 97 14.57 5.28 -10.37
N TYR A 98 13.49 4.78 -10.94
CA TYR A 98 13.13 3.35 -10.90
C TYR A 98 13.77 2.54 -12.03
N GLY A 99 14.83 3.08 -12.64
CA GLY A 99 15.67 2.43 -13.64
C GLY A 99 14.89 2.01 -14.89
N LYS A 100 14.84 0.70 -15.16
CA LYS A 100 14.14 0.17 -16.34
C LYS A 100 12.63 0.40 -16.31
N PHE A 101 12.05 0.63 -15.12
CA PHE A 101 10.60 0.81 -14.95
C PHE A 101 10.14 2.20 -15.36
N ASP A 102 10.99 3.25 -15.26
CA ASP A 102 10.65 4.61 -15.71
C ASP A 102 10.29 4.64 -17.21
N LYS A 103 10.87 3.71 -17.97
CA LYS A 103 10.66 3.59 -19.42
C LYS A 103 9.58 2.58 -19.80
N SER A 104 9.02 1.86 -18.83
CA SER A 104 8.03 0.81 -19.10
C SER A 104 6.65 1.34 -19.44
N GLY A 105 6.36 2.61 -19.12
CA GLY A 105 5.02 3.18 -19.22
C GLY A 105 4.02 2.66 -18.16
N ILE A 106 4.46 1.79 -17.25
CA ILE A 106 3.63 1.30 -16.14
C ILE A 106 3.59 2.38 -15.05
N PRO A 107 2.40 2.82 -14.61
CA PRO A 107 2.28 3.79 -13.53
C PRO A 107 2.94 3.29 -12.24
N ILE A 108 3.78 4.10 -11.62
CA ILE A 108 4.39 3.86 -10.32
C ILE A 108 3.66 4.73 -9.30
N ILE A 109 3.19 4.11 -8.22
CA ILE A 109 2.55 4.77 -7.09
C ILE A 109 3.50 4.68 -5.89
N GLU A 110 4.06 5.82 -5.52
CA GLU A 110 4.92 5.93 -4.34
C GLU A 110 4.07 5.96 -3.06
N CYS A 111 4.20 4.91 -2.28
CA CYS A 111 3.46 4.71 -1.03
C CYS A 111 4.33 5.19 0.14
N ALA A 112 4.19 6.45 0.54
CA ALA A 112 5.01 7.09 1.57
C ALA A 112 4.37 7.05 2.98
N ASP A 113 3.43 6.16 3.21
CA ASP A 113 2.72 6.00 4.49
C ASP A 113 3.65 5.75 5.68
N TYR A 114 4.78 5.08 5.45
CA TYR A 114 5.79 4.84 6.49
C TYR A 114 6.54 6.11 6.92
N MET A 115 6.50 7.16 6.12
CA MET A 115 7.13 8.47 6.42
C MET A 115 6.26 9.38 7.29
N GLU A 116 5.00 8.99 7.52
CA GLU A 116 4.09 9.76 8.36
C GLU A 116 4.55 9.78 9.82
N THR A 117 4.55 10.97 10.39
CA THR A 117 5.04 11.19 11.75
C THR A 117 3.98 10.99 12.83
N SER A 118 2.70 10.89 12.45
CA SER A 118 1.61 10.65 13.38
C SER A 118 0.90 9.33 13.10
N PRO A 119 0.46 8.60 14.16
CA PRO A 119 -0.28 7.34 13.96
C PRO A 119 -1.55 7.50 13.14
N LEU A 120 -2.30 8.59 13.33
CA LEU A 120 -3.52 8.85 12.56
C LEU A 120 -3.20 9.24 11.11
N GLY A 121 -2.16 10.06 10.87
CA GLY A 121 -1.71 10.37 9.51
C GLY A 121 -1.35 9.09 8.76
N ARG A 122 -0.59 8.18 9.41
CA ARG A 122 -0.27 6.89 8.81
C ARG A 122 -1.51 6.03 8.53
N ALA A 123 -2.45 5.98 9.47
CA ALA A 123 -3.70 5.25 9.26
C ALA A 123 -4.57 5.86 8.15
N GLU A 124 -4.51 7.17 7.95
CA GLU A 124 -5.32 7.87 6.95
C GLU A 124 -4.97 7.48 5.51
N TRP A 125 -3.75 7.01 5.25
CA TRP A 125 -3.34 6.49 3.95
C TRP A 125 -4.24 5.36 3.45
N MET A 126 -4.93 4.65 4.34
CA MET A 126 -5.92 3.64 3.91
C MET A 126 -7.02 4.24 3.03
N LYS A 127 -7.38 5.54 3.20
CA LYS A 127 -8.38 6.20 2.35
C LYS A 127 -7.86 6.37 0.92
N PHE A 128 -6.57 6.70 0.77
CA PHE A 128 -5.91 6.76 -0.53
C PHE A 128 -5.92 5.38 -1.22
N TYR A 129 -5.53 4.33 -0.53
CA TYR A 129 -5.60 2.98 -1.07
C TYR A 129 -7.04 2.55 -1.36
N GLY A 130 -7.99 2.93 -0.50
CA GLY A 130 -9.43 2.70 -0.73
C GLY A 130 -9.90 3.27 -2.06
N MET A 131 -9.50 4.50 -2.38
CA MET A 131 -9.79 5.15 -3.65
C MET A 131 -9.17 4.39 -4.84
N LEU A 132 -7.93 3.92 -4.71
CA LEU A 132 -7.25 3.19 -5.78
C LEU A 132 -7.97 1.88 -6.14
N TYR A 133 -8.56 1.19 -5.16
CA TYR A 133 -9.18 -0.12 -5.36
C TYR A 133 -10.71 -0.11 -5.32
N GLY A 134 -11.35 1.06 -5.30
CA GLY A 134 -12.79 1.20 -5.23
C GLY A 134 -13.40 0.67 -3.92
N CYS A 135 -12.71 0.95 -2.80
CA CYS A 135 -13.06 0.52 -1.45
C CYS A 135 -13.23 1.71 -0.49
N GLU A 136 -13.58 2.90 -1.00
CA GLU A 136 -13.61 4.16 -0.24
C GLU A 136 -14.46 4.07 1.01
N SER A 137 -15.64 3.44 0.91
CA SER A 137 -16.56 3.29 2.04
C SER A 137 -15.98 2.40 3.15
N GLN A 138 -15.34 1.27 2.76
CA GLN A 138 -14.70 0.36 3.71
C GLN A 138 -13.50 1.03 4.37
N ALA A 139 -12.66 1.71 3.59
CA ALA A 139 -11.51 2.43 4.08
C ALA A 139 -11.90 3.55 5.05
N SER A 140 -12.91 4.36 4.72
CA SER A 140 -13.41 5.42 5.58
C SER A 140 -14.01 4.87 6.87
N SER A 141 -14.79 3.79 6.80
CA SER A 141 -15.36 3.15 7.98
C SER A 141 -14.28 2.61 8.91
N MET A 142 -13.25 1.96 8.35
CA MET A 142 -12.12 1.43 9.12
C MET A 142 -11.31 2.57 9.77
N PHE A 143 -11.00 3.62 9.02
CA PHE A 143 -10.31 4.79 9.55
C PHE A 143 -11.07 5.44 10.70
N ASN A 144 -12.36 5.71 10.52
CA ASN A 144 -13.19 6.36 11.54
C ASN A 144 -13.24 5.54 12.86
N LYS A 145 -13.21 4.22 12.77
CA LYS A 145 -13.11 3.35 13.95
C LYS A 145 -11.77 3.53 14.65
N ILE A 146 -10.67 3.49 13.91
CA ILE A 146 -9.31 3.67 14.45
C ILE A 146 -9.18 5.07 15.07
N GLU A 147 -9.63 6.12 14.40
CA GLU A 147 -9.58 7.49 14.90
C GLU A 147 -10.35 7.64 16.21
N LYS A 148 -11.56 7.10 16.29
CA LYS A 148 -12.38 7.13 17.51
C LYS A 148 -11.68 6.44 18.67
N GLU A 149 -11.12 5.26 18.45
CA GLU A 149 -10.39 4.50 19.46
C GLU A 149 -9.13 5.28 19.91
N TYR A 150 -8.35 5.79 18.97
CA TYR A 150 -7.15 6.59 19.25
C TYR A 150 -7.48 7.82 20.10
N LEU A 151 -8.50 8.59 19.72
CA LEU A 151 -8.91 9.79 20.46
C LEU A 151 -9.42 9.45 21.86
N THR A 152 -10.09 8.32 22.02
CA THR A 152 -10.55 7.82 23.32
C THR A 152 -9.34 7.52 24.22
N TYR A 153 -8.37 6.74 23.76
CA TYR A 153 -7.18 6.42 24.53
C TYR A 153 -6.32 7.66 24.82
N LYS A 154 -6.19 8.56 23.86
CA LYS A 154 -5.50 9.85 24.03
C LYS A 154 -6.15 10.66 25.16
N SER A 155 -7.47 10.75 25.18
CA SER A 155 -8.22 11.45 26.23
C SER A 155 -8.02 10.81 27.61
N LEU A 156 -8.04 9.47 27.70
CA LEU A 156 -7.76 8.74 28.94
C LEU A 156 -6.35 9.01 29.45
N ALA A 157 -5.36 8.97 28.56
CA ALA A 157 -3.97 9.25 28.91
C ALA A 157 -3.77 10.68 29.42
N LEU A 158 -4.45 11.67 28.84
CA LEU A 158 -4.38 13.06 29.26
C LEU A 158 -5.06 13.30 30.63
N LYS A 159 -6.09 12.51 30.95
CA LYS A 159 -6.77 12.58 32.24
C LYS A 159 -6.01 11.87 33.37
N SER A 160 -5.06 11.02 33.04
CA SER A 160 -4.21 10.38 34.03
C SER A 160 -3.32 11.42 34.71
N LYS A 161 -3.54 11.60 36.03
CA LYS A 161 -2.78 12.53 36.87
C LYS A 161 -1.46 11.95 37.38
N SER A 162 -0.94 10.90 36.77
CA SER A 162 0.33 10.31 37.17
C SER A 162 1.46 11.34 36.99
N GLU A 163 2.12 11.73 38.08
CA GLU A 163 3.28 12.62 38.09
C GLU A 163 4.48 11.97 37.37
N LYS A 164 4.53 10.66 37.31
CA LYS A 164 5.58 9.90 36.62
C LYS A 164 4.96 9.24 35.36
N ARG A 165 5.20 9.85 34.20
CA ARG A 165 4.90 9.20 32.91
C ARG A 165 5.99 8.14 32.65
N PRO A 166 5.63 6.88 32.44
CA PRO A 166 6.62 5.87 32.08
C PRO A 166 7.23 6.20 30.71
N THR A 167 8.54 6.04 30.61
CA THR A 167 9.21 6.08 29.32
C THR A 167 9.14 4.67 28.72
N VAL A 168 8.58 4.55 27.52
CA VAL A 168 8.49 3.28 26.80
C VAL A 168 9.49 3.31 25.65
N PHE A 169 10.38 2.34 25.62
CA PHE A 169 11.21 2.05 24.46
C PHE A 169 10.55 0.93 23.67
N ALA A 170 10.19 1.18 22.43
CA ALA A 170 9.68 0.17 21.51
C ALA A 170 10.75 -0.10 20.44
N ASP A 171 11.20 -1.34 20.36
CA ASP A 171 12.02 -1.82 19.25
C ASP A 171 11.12 -2.59 18.29
N LEU A 172 11.05 -2.12 17.07
CA LEU A 172 10.33 -2.79 15.99
C LEU A 172 11.34 -3.68 15.25
N LYS A 173 11.41 -4.93 15.64
CA LYS A 173 12.16 -5.96 14.88
C LYS A 173 11.35 -6.46 13.71
#